data_18d072cfeda0bc650dc4e72615a0812d
#
_entry.id   18d072cfeda0bc650dc4e72615a0812d
#
_cell.length_a   1.000
_cell.length_b   1.000
_cell.length_c   1.000
_cell.angle_alpha   90.00
_cell.angle_beta   90.00
_cell.angle_gamma   90.00
#
_symmetry.space_group_name_H-M   'P 1'
#
loop_
_entity.id
_entity.type
_entity.pdbx_description
1 polymer ?
#
loop_
_entity_poly.entity_id
_entity_poly.type
_entity_poly.pdbx_seq_one_letter_code
_entity_poly.pdbx_strand_id
1 'polypeptide(L)'
;MKKIALLADGWRRYVIYSWVEGIMGGSKELGLDVCLYFYNTNGTWSQDSKFNKGEYALNDLPDLNSFDGVVFDCTNTTNLDEIQYMVRKLQSVNVPVVSIGYKVDGFY
;
A
#
# COMPACT_ATOMS: atom_id res chain seq x y z
N MET A 1 -11.68 15.47 -9.53
CA MET A 1 -11.86 14.20 -8.81
C MET A 1 -10.66 13.94 -7.93
N LYS A 2 -10.88 13.60 -6.66
CA LYS A 2 -9.79 13.29 -5.75
C LYS A 2 -9.18 11.93 -6.07
N LYS A 3 -7.86 11.83 -5.92
CA LYS A 3 -7.08 10.63 -6.23
C LYS A 3 -6.49 10.02 -4.99
N ILE A 4 -6.65 8.71 -4.85
CA ILE A 4 -6.13 7.92 -3.74
C ILE A 4 -5.10 6.92 -4.30
N ALA A 5 -3.94 6.85 -3.69
CA ALA A 5 -2.97 5.80 -3.98
C ALA A 5 -3.19 4.62 -3.04
N LEU A 6 -3.30 3.43 -3.57
CA LEU A 6 -3.38 2.19 -2.79
C LEU A 6 -2.10 1.38 -3.03
N LEU A 7 -1.33 1.16 -1.97
CA LEU A 7 -0.08 0.43 -2.00
C LEU A 7 -0.28 -0.92 -1.30
N ALA A 8 -0.17 -2.01 -2.03
CA ALA A 8 -0.52 -3.34 -1.52
C ALA A 8 0.34 -4.46 -2.10
N ASP A 9 0.61 -5.47 -1.29
CA ASP A 9 1.28 -6.70 -1.71
C ASP A 9 0.23 -7.78 -2.01
N GLY A 10 0.27 -8.32 -3.19
CA GLY A 10 -0.70 -9.29 -3.69
C GLY A 10 -0.38 -10.75 -3.45
N TRP A 11 0.62 -11.09 -2.64
CA TRP A 11 1.01 -12.49 -2.46
C TRP A 11 -0.09 -13.35 -1.83
N ARG A 12 -0.95 -12.77 -1.00
CA ARG A 12 -2.16 -13.41 -0.47
C ARG A 12 -3.37 -13.02 -1.30
N ARG A 13 -3.51 -13.59 -2.48
CA ARG A 13 -4.49 -13.16 -3.49
C ARG A 13 -5.92 -13.06 -2.99
N TYR A 14 -6.39 -14.05 -2.24
CA TYR A 14 -7.78 -14.07 -1.77
C TYR A 14 -8.09 -12.95 -0.80
N VAL A 15 -7.18 -12.66 0.11
CA VAL A 15 -7.34 -11.59 1.10
C VAL A 15 -7.29 -10.23 0.41
N ILE A 16 -6.27 -10.03 -0.42
CA ILE A 16 -6.04 -8.72 -1.02
C ILE A 16 -7.12 -8.36 -2.05
N TYR A 17 -7.65 -9.32 -2.80
CA TYR A 17 -8.70 -9.03 -3.76
C TYR A 17 -9.98 -8.58 -3.07
N SER A 18 -10.33 -9.15 -1.93
CA SER A 18 -11.47 -8.70 -1.14
C SER A 18 -11.32 -7.25 -0.68
N TRP A 19 -10.13 -6.89 -0.23
CA TRP A 19 -9.85 -5.52 0.20
C TRP A 19 -9.86 -4.53 -0.96
N VAL A 20 -9.25 -4.90 -2.08
CA VAL A 20 -9.25 -4.06 -3.28
C VAL A 20 -10.68 -3.83 -3.77
N GLU A 21 -11.51 -4.88 -3.84
CA GLU A 21 -12.91 -4.74 -4.22
C GLU A 21 -13.65 -3.78 -3.29
N GLY A 22 -13.47 -3.91 -1.97
CA GLY A 22 -14.11 -3.04 -1.00
C GLY A 22 -13.69 -1.58 -1.16
N ILE A 23 -12.39 -1.34 -1.32
CA ILE A 23 -11.84 0.00 -1.51
C ILE A 23 -12.32 0.60 -2.84
N MET A 24 -12.28 -0.17 -3.92
CA MET A 24 -12.73 0.31 -5.23
C MET A 24 -14.23 0.62 -5.22
N GLY A 25 -15.04 -0.25 -4.62
CA GLY A 25 -16.49 -0.04 -4.51
C GLY A 25 -16.83 1.19 -3.68
N GLY A 26 -16.23 1.33 -2.50
CA GLY A 26 -16.44 2.49 -1.64
C GLY A 26 -15.96 3.78 -2.28
N SER A 27 -14.83 3.73 -2.96
CA SER A 27 -14.28 4.89 -3.68
C SER A 27 -15.18 5.34 -4.81
N LYS A 28 -15.76 4.40 -5.55
CA LYS A 28 -16.71 4.71 -6.62
C LYS A 28 -17.93 5.44 -6.08
N GLU A 29 -18.48 4.99 -4.95
CA GLU A 29 -19.62 5.65 -4.31
C GLU A 29 -19.28 7.07 -3.86
N LEU A 30 -18.05 7.31 -3.42
CA LEU A 30 -17.60 8.62 -2.95
C LEU A 30 -17.05 9.51 -4.08
N GLY A 31 -17.02 9.03 -5.32
CA GLY A 31 -16.47 9.78 -6.44
C GLY A 31 -14.95 9.93 -6.39
N LEU A 32 -14.24 8.99 -5.79
CA LEU A 32 -12.78 8.96 -5.71
C LEU A 32 -12.19 8.12 -6.83
N ASP A 33 -11.02 8.54 -7.30
CA ASP A 33 -10.22 7.79 -8.28
C ASP A 33 -9.09 7.07 -7.53
N VAL A 34 -8.99 5.75 -7.68
CA VAL A 34 -7.99 4.94 -7.00
C VAL A 34 -6.94 4.46 -7.99
N CYS A 35 -5.68 4.80 -7.70
CA CYS A 35 -4.52 4.29 -8.43
C CYS A 35 -3.91 3.16 -7.60
N LEU A 36 -3.93 1.95 -8.14
CA LEU A 36 -3.44 0.77 -7.47
C LEU A 36 -1.97 0.52 -7.83
N TYR A 37 -1.11 0.55 -6.82
CA TYR A 37 0.29 0.15 -6.92
C TYR A 37 0.43 -1.21 -6.26
N PHE A 38 0.39 -2.24 -7.06
CA PHE A 38 0.23 -3.61 -6.63
C PHE A 38 1.51 -4.39 -6.92
N TYR A 39 2.32 -4.63 -5.92
CA TYR A 39 3.47 -5.50 -6.06
C TYR A 39 3.11 -6.92 -5.64
N ASN A 40 3.92 -7.87 -6.02
CA ASN A 40 3.62 -9.28 -5.86
C ASN A 40 4.86 -10.03 -5.43
N THR A 41 5.15 -9.96 -4.13
CA THR A 41 6.27 -10.69 -3.55
C THR A 41 5.91 -12.17 -3.37
N ASN A 42 6.91 -12.96 -2.97
CA ASN A 42 6.69 -14.34 -2.56
C ASN A 42 6.33 -14.46 -1.07
N GLY A 43 6.09 -13.33 -0.41
CA GLY A 43 5.75 -13.27 1.00
C GLY A 43 6.88 -13.84 1.87
N THR A 44 6.50 -14.58 2.91
CA THR A 44 7.45 -15.23 3.81
C THR A 44 7.97 -16.56 3.27
N TRP A 45 7.40 -17.05 2.19
CA TRP A 45 7.73 -18.35 1.61
C TRP A 45 9.03 -18.34 0.81
N SER A 46 9.44 -17.17 0.33
CA SER A 46 10.64 -17.05 -0.48
C SER A 46 11.80 -16.51 0.33
N GLN A 47 12.97 -17.12 0.14
CA GLN A 47 14.23 -16.58 0.63
C GLN A 47 14.92 -15.73 -0.46
N ASP A 48 14.29 -15.53 -1.59
CA ASP A 48 14.81 -14.67 -2.65
C ASP A 48 14.57 -13.21 -2.31
N SER A 49 15.46 -12.66 -1.50
CA SER A 49 15.40 -11.26 -1.09
C SER A 49 15.57 -10.28 -2.25
N LYS A 50 16.26 -10.67 -3.31
CA LYS A 50 16.45 -9.80 -4.49
C LYS A 50 15.16 -9.63 -5.25
N PHE A 51 14.41 -10.71 -5.45
CA PHE A 51 13.11 -10.66 -6.11
C PHE A 51 12.15 -9.75 -5.34
N ASN A 52 11.99 -10.01 -4.05
CA ASN A 52 11.09 -9.23 -3.21
C ASN A 52 11.51 -7.76 -3.15
N LYS A 53 12.80 -7.47 -3.07
CA LYS A 53 13.30 -6.09 -3.09
C LYS A 53 12.97 -5.38 -4.39
N GLY A 54 13.07 -6.08 -5.53
CA GLY A 54 12.66 -5.54 -6.83
C GLY A 54 11.16 -5.21 -6.87
N GLU A 55 10.33 -6.09 -6.33
CA GLU A 55 8.89 -5.83 -6.24
C GLU A 55 8.60 -4.62 -5.33
N TYR A 56 9.24 -4.52 -4.17
CA TYR A 56 9.04 -3.39 -3.26
C TYR A 56 9.48 -2.04 -3.85
N ALA A 57 10.35 -2.04 -4.85
CA ALA A 57 10.75 -0.80 -5.52
C ALA A 57 9.55 -0.07 -6.15
N LEU A 58 8.43 -0.78 -6.40
CA LEU A 58 7.20 -0.17 -6.86
C LEU A 58 6.66 0.89 -5.89
N ASN A 59 6.95 0.76 -4.60
CA ASN A 59 6.56 1.75 -3.60
C ASN A 59 7.22 3.12 -3.82
N ASP A 60 8.33 3.18 -4.53
CA ASP A 60 9.04 4.43 -4.83
C ASP A 60 8.60 5.06 -6.16
N LEU A 61 7.76 4.37 -6.92
CA LEU A 61 7.32 4.85 -8.22
C LEU A 61 6.41 6.07 -8.15
N PRO A 62 5.37 6.11 -7.30
CA PRO A 62 4.45 7.23 -7.30
C PRO A 62 5.01 8.44 -6.54
N ASP A 63 4.67 9.64 -7.02
CA ASP A 63 4.80 10.85 -6.21
C ASP A 63 3.59 10.93 -5.27
N LEU A 64 3.76 10.49 -4.03
CA LEU A 64 2.66 10.37 -3.08
C LEU A 64 2.06 11.72 -2.69
N ASN A 65 2.82 12.81 -2.77
CA ASN A 65 2.30 14.15 -2.51
C ASN A 65 1.37 14.66 -3.62
N SER A 66 1.34 14.00 -4.77
CA SER A 66 0.41 14.33 -5.86
C SER A 66 -0.99 13.75 -5.66
N PHE A 67 -1.16 12.87 -4.67
CA PHE A 67 -2.44 12.27 -4.33
C PHE A 67 -3.14 13.05 -3.22
N ASP A 68 -4.45 12.86 -3.09
CA ASP A 68 -5.24 13.44 -2.01
C ASP A 68 -5.23 12.56 -0.75
N GLY A 69 -4.82 11.33 -0.87
CA GLY A 69 -4.64 10.40 0.24
C GLY A 69 -3.93 9.12 -0.20
N VAL A 70 -3.46 8.37 0.78
CA VAL A 70 -2.74 7.11 0.57
C VAL A 70 -3.31 6.04 1.48
N VAL A 71 -3.51 4.85 0.94
CA VAL A 71 -3.84 3.65 1.72
C VAL A 71 -2.64 2.70 1.62
N PHE A 72 -2.08 2.31 2.75
CA PHE A 72 -0.94 1.40 2.82
C PHE A 72 -1.32 0.11 3.52
N ASP A 73 -1.11 -1.00 2.82
CA ASP A 73 -1.36 -2.34 3.37
C ASP A 73 -0.15 -2.82 4.17
N CYS A 74 -0.26 -2.73 5.50
CA CYS A 74 0.77 -3.24 6.42
C CYS A 74 0.64 -4.75 6.68
N THR A 75 -0.53 -5.32 6.43
CA THR A 75 -0.80 -6.72 6.82
C THR A 75 -0.11 -7.71 5.89
N ASN A 76 -0.16 -7.46 4.59
CA ASN A 76 0.38 -8.38 3.60
C ASN A 76 1.84 -8.08 3.25
N THR A 77 2.35 -6.92 3.64
CA THR A 77 3.77 -6.62 3.52
C THR A 77 4.49 -7.31 4.68
N THR A 78 5.24 -8.36 4.39
CA THR A 78 5.82 -9.24 5.41
C THR A 78 7.25 -8.90 5.78
N ASN A 79 7.92 -8.07 5.02
CA ASN A 79 9.29 -7.64 5.28
C ASN A 79 9.28 -6.44 6.23
N LEU A 80 9.83 -6.62 7.45
CA LEU A 80 9.84 -5.57 8.47
C LEU A 80 10.65 -4.35 8.05
N ASP A 81 11.75 -4.53 7.34
CA ASP A 81 12.57 -3.41 6.88
C ASP A 81 11.79 -2.55 5.88
N GLU A 82 11.03 -3.18 4.99
CA GLU A 82 10.19 -2.47 4.03
C GLU A 82 9.04 -1.74 4.73
N ILE A 83 8.40 -2.38 5.71
CA ILE A 83 7.35 -1.72 6.50
C ILE A 83 7.91 -0.48 7.18
N GLN A 84 9.07 -0.59 7.85
CA GLN A 84 9.70 0.54 8.51
C GLN A 84 10.10 1.65 7.54
N TYR A 85 10.62 1.29 6.39
CA TYR A 85 10.96 2.22 5.33
C TYR A 85 9.72 2.98 4.86
N MET A 86 8.63 2.26 4.58
CA MET A 86 7.39 2.88 4.11
C MET A 86 6.71 3.72 5.18
N VAL A 87 6.73 3.29 6.44
CA VAL A 87 6.18 4.08 7.54
C VAL A 87 6.90 5.43 7.63
N ARG A 88 8.24 5.42 7.61
CA ARG A 88 9.01 6.68 7.64
C ARG A 88 8.72 7.56 6.43
N LYS A 89 8.65 6.97 5.25
CA LYS A 89 8.33 7.70 4.01
C LYS A 89 6.93 8.33 4.09
N LEU A 90 5.95 7.57 4.51
CA LEU A 90 4.56 8.02 4.59
C LEU A 90 4.33 9.04 5.71
N GLN A 91 5.11 9.00 6.78
CA GLN A 91 5.05 10.03 7.83
C GLN A 91 5.56 11.40 7.33
N SER A 92 6.33 11.42 6.26
CA SER A 92 6.85 12.65 5.67
C SER A 92 5.98 13.25 4.57
N VAL A 93 4.96 12.53 4.09
CA VAL A 93 4.04 13.07 3.09
C VAL A 93 3.02 14.03 3.71
N ASN A 94 2.52 14.96 2.90
CA ASN A 94 1.61 16.01 3.35
C ASN A 94 0.12 15.68 3.10
N VAL A 95 -0.19 14.41 2.92
CA VAL A 95 -1.55 13.96 2.66
C VAL A 95 -1.96 12.92 3.71
N PRO A 96 -3.27 12.75 3.96
CA PRO A 96 -3.74 11.72 4.90
C PRO A 96 -3.31 10.31 4.47
N VAL A 97 -2.88 9.51 5.44
CA VAL A 97 -2.50 8.11 5.22
C VAL A 97 -3.36 7.22 6.09
N VAL A 98 -3.94 6.20 5.48
CA VAL A 98 -4.66 5.12 6.16
C VAL A 98 -3.78 3.87 6.11
N SER A 99 -3.54 3.25 7.26
CA SER A 99 -2.87 1.96 7.33
C SER A 99 -3.87 0.84 7.56
N ILE A 100 -3.69 -0.27 6.85
CA ILE A 100 -4.51 -1.47 7.02
C ILE A 100 -3.68 -2.49 7.80
N GLY A 101 -4.26 -2.99 8.89
CA GLY A 101 -3.67 -4.05 9.70
C GLY A 101 -3.04 -3.57 10.99
N TYR A 102 -2.09 -2.66 10.93
CA TYR A 102 -1.43 -2.14 12.12
C TYR A 102 -1.76 -0.68 12.35
N LYS A 103 -1.91 -0.32 13.63
CA LYS A 103 -2.03 1.07 14.01
C LYS A 103 -0.63 1.70 13.98
N VAL A 104 -0.49 2.80 13.25
CA VAL A 104 0.74 3.57 13.14
C VAL A 104 0.45 5.00 13.59
N ASP A 105 1.35 5.56 14.39
CA ASP A 105 1.22 6.94 14.85
C ASP A 105 1.20 7.92 13.67
N GLY A 106 0.19 8.80 13.68
CA GLY A 106 -0.01 9.77 12.61
C GLY A 106 -0.83 9.27 11.41
N PHE A 107 -1.19 7.98 11.38
CA PHE A 107 -2.05 7.38 10.35
C PHE A 107 -3.45 7.14 10.89
N TYR A 108 -4.37 7.03 9.95
CA TYR A 108 -5.76 6.68 10.24
C TYR A 108 -5.99 5.17 10.16
#